data_2d144cc87432c1a4cc6e87ccbaa0001e
#
_entry.id   2d144cc87432c1a4cc6e87ccbaa0001e
#
_cell.length_a   1.000
_cell.length_b   1.000
_cell.length_c   1.000
_cell.angle_alpha   90.00
_cell.angle_beta   90.00
_cell.angle_gamma   90.00
#
_symmetry.space_group_name_H-M   'P 1'
#
loop_
_entity.id
_entity.type
_entity.pdbx_description
1 polymer ?
#
loop_
_entity_poly.entity_id
_entity_poly.type
_entity_poly.pdbx_seq_one_letter_code
_entity_poly.pdbx_strand_id
1 'polypeptide(L)'
;MTSDNGTNFVGAKKELRIAFQQCMADTKLRSFFAGSNIEWHFNPPAAPHMGGYWETGVKRVKYHLKRVLREVLLSHEEFNTLLTEIEACVNSRPLCDNSGTAGDLEVLTLGHFIVGEPLKSIPEPEGQGFRGNLRQRWQAISAMRQHFWRRWRDEYLVSLQRRTKWFRYSRNVEEGDVVPVLNEPSPPAKWTLARVIKCHHGTDGRVRVVTLKTPHGELIILLP
;
A
#
# COMPACT_ATOMS: atom_id res chain seq x y z
N MET A 1 13.25 3.18 14.39
CA MET A 1 12.57 4.13 13.48
C MET A 1 13.63 4.87 12.66
N THR A 2 13.47 5.01 11.37
CA THR A 2 14.44 5.72 10.51
C THR A 2 13.77 6.91 9.84
N SER A 3 14.43 8.07 9.82
CA SER A 3 13.94 9.29 9.16
C SER A 3 15.08 10.06 8.49
N ASP A 4 14.73 11.07 7.70
CA ASP A 4 15.68 12.08 7.27
C ASP A 4 16.09 13.01 8.42
N ASN A 5 17.01 13.93 8.18
CA ASN A 5 17.46 14.93 9.15
C ASN A 5 16.63 16.24 9.11
N GLY A 6 15.37 16.16 8.71
CA GLY A 6 14.49 17.33 8.78
C GLY A 6 14.42 17.90 10.19
N THR A 7 14.43 19.23 10.32
CA THR A 7 14.44 19.93 11.63
C THR A 7 13.24 19.57 12.51
N ASN A 8 12.09 19.26 11.87
CA ASN A 8 10.88 18.76 12.53
C ASN A 8 11.11 17.39 13.21
N PHE A 9 11.79 16.44 12.56
CA PHE A 9 12.09 15.12 13.16
C PHE A 9 13.16 15.22 14.25
N VAL A 10 14.17 16.08 14.07
CA VAL A 10 15.18 16.35 15.11
C VAL A 10 14.54 16.97 16.33
N GLY A 11 13.63 17.95 16.14
CA GLY A 11 12.84 18.55 17.22
C GLY A 11 11.94 17.54 17.92
N ALA A 12 11.17 16.76 17.15
CA ALA A 12 10.30 15.72 17.70
C ALA A 12 11.07 14.68 18.52
N LYS A 13 12.24 14.21 18.06
CA LYS A 13 13.08 13.30 18.86
C LYS A 13 13.47 13.90 20.20
N LYS A 14 13.84 15.18 20.24
CA LYS A 14 14.22 15.88 21.48
C LYS A 14 13.04 15.95 22.45
N GLU A 15 11.87 16.39 21.99
CA GLU A 15 10.65 16.50 22.81
C GLU A 15 10.19 15.13 23.33
N LEU A 16 10.14 14.13 22.46
CA LEU A 16 9.77 12.75 22.85
C LEU A 16 10.75 12.18 23.89
N ARG A 17 12.05 12.46 23.75
CA ARG A 17 13.05 12.02 24.74
C ARG A 17 12.82 12.66 26.09
N ILE A 18 12.52 13.96 26.14
CA ILE A 18 12.23 14.68 27.39
C ILE A 18 10.98 14.11 28.06
N ALA A 19 9.88 13.97 27.28
CA ALA A 19 8.63 13.39 27.75
C ALA A 19 8.83 11.95 28.29
N PHE A 20 9.58 11.12 27.56
CA PHE A 20 9.90 9.77 27.98
C PHE A 20 10.72 9.74 29.29
N GLN A 21 11.71 10.61 29.43
CA GLN A 21 12.49 10.70 30.67
C GLN A 21 11.62 11.11 31.86
N GLN A 22 10.66 12.03 31.67
CA GLN A 22 9.69 12.40 32.69
C GLN A 22 8.77 11.24 33.10
N CYS A 23 8.26 10.48 32.09
CA CYS A 23 7.46 9.28 32.34
C CYS A 23 8.26 8.19 33.08
N MET A 24 9.54 8.01 32.75
CA MET A 24 10.41 7.01 33.38
C MET A 24 10.82 7.36 34.84
N ALA A 25 10.54 8.57 35.32
CA ALA A 25 10.68 8.93 36.72
C ALA A 25 9.61 8.25 37.61
N ASP A 26 8.47 7.84 37.04
CA ASP A 26 7.43 7.07 37.73
C ASP A 26 7.75 5.56 37.65
N THR A 27 7.85 4.94 38.85
CA THR A 27 8.23 3.51 38.98
C THR A 27 7.19 2.55 38.35
N LYS A 28 5.90 2.92 38.35
CA LYS A 28 4.82 2.10 37.76
C LYS A 28 4.83 2.15 36.24
N LEU A 29 5.11 3.33 35.68
CA LEU A 29 5.23 3.49 34.21
C LEU A 29 6.51 2.86 33.67
N ARG A 30 7.58 2.87 34.49
CA ARG A 30 8.86 2.27 34.11
C ARG A 30 8.77 0.77 33.79
N SER A 31 8.01 0.00 34.57
CA SER A 31 7.81 -1.43 34.33
C SER A 31 6.96 -1.69 33.05
N PHE A 32 5.99 -0.83 32.79
CA PHE A 32 5.15 -0.92 31.59
C PHE A 32 5.93 -0.61 30.31
N PHE A 33 6.82 0.39 30.34
CA PHE A 33 7.60 0.81 29.18
C PHE A 33 8.94 0.08 28.98
N ALA A 34 9.32 -0.81 29.90
CA ALA A 34 10.61 -1.50 29.84
C ALA A 34 10.86 -2.34 28.54
N GLY A 35 9.79 -2.65 27.78
CA GLY A 35 9.87 -3.35 26.50
C GLY A 35 9.66 -2.47 25.26
N SER A 36 9.43 -1.16 25.41
CA SER A 36 8.95 -0.30 24.30
C SER A 36 9.96 0.74 23.84
N ASN A 37 11.25 0.47 23.93
CA ASN A 37 12.28 1.41 23.46
C ASN A 37 12.25 1.57 21.95
N ILE A 38 11.86 2.76 21.48
CA ILE A 38 11.96 3.14 20.07
C ILE A 38 13.33 3.76 19.82
N GLU A 39 14.21 3.05 19.15
CA GLU A 39 15.47 3.58 18.67
C GLU A 39 15.26 4.38 17.38
N TRP A 40 15.70 5.64 17.39
CA TRP A 40 15.56 6.54 16.25
C TRP A 40 16.89 6.74 15.54
N HIS A 41 16.97 6.29 14.31
CA HIS A 41 18.11 6.45 13.43
C HIS A 41 17.85 7.57 12.43
N PHE A 42 18.80 8.48 12.29
CA PHE A 42 18.77 9.51 11.25
C PHE A 42 19.66 9.12 10.08
N ASN A 43 19.16 9.34 8.87
CA ASN A 43 20.03 9.27 7.69
C ASN A 43 21.06 10.41 7.76
N PRO A 44 22.25 10.24 7.16
CA PRO A 44 23.20 11.33 7.04
C PRO A 44 22.61 12.54 6.33
N PRO A 45 22.98 13.77 6.73
CA PRO A 45 22.57 14.97 6.03
C PRO A 45 22.91 14.91 4.54
N ALA A 46 22.05 15.44 3.68
CA ALA A 46 22.23 15.46 2.24
C ALA A 46 22.42 14.09 1.55
N ALA A 47 21.90 13.01 2.15
CA ALA A 47 21.91 11.66 1.59
C ALA A 47 20.51 11.19 1.13
N PRO A 48 19.89 11.80 0.10
CA PRO A 48 18.53 11.46 -0.34
C PRO A 48 18.42 10.01 -0.84
N HIS A 49 19.51 9.42 -1.35
CA HIS A 49 19.53 8.03 -1.79
C HIS A 49 19.24 7.01 -0.66
N MET A 50 19.51 7.36 0.59
CA MET A 50 19.16 6.53 1.76
C MET A 50 17.66 6.57 2.09
N GLY A 51 16.95 7.60 1.61
CA GLY A 51 15.50 7.79 1.74
C GLY A 51 14.68 7.30 0.53
N GLY A 52 15.30 6.66 -0.46
CA GLY A 52 14.71 6.40 -1.77
C GLY A 52 13.38 5.65 -1.74
N TYR A 53 13.14 4.79 -0.76
CA TYR A 53 11.87 4.06 -0.63
C TYR A 53 10.68 4.97 -0.31
N TRP A 54 10.78 5.79 0.74
CA TRP A 54 9.69 6.68 1.12
C TRP A 54 9.58 7.90 0.20
N GLU A 55 10.70 8.42 -0.29
CA GLU A 55 10.68 9.51 -1.27
C GLU A 55 9.98 9.08 -2.57
N THR A 56 10.26 7.88 -3.06
CA THR A 56 9.57 7.30 -4.22
C THR A 56 8.07 7.12 -3.94
N GLY A 57 7.71 6.65 -2.75
CA GLY A 57 6.31 6.53 -2.32
C GLY A 57 5.58 7.88 -2.34
N VAL A 58 6.17 8.89 -1.70
CA VAL A 58 5.62 10.25 -1.67
C VAL A 58 5.52 10.85 -3.07
N LYS A 59 6.52 10.65 -3.92
CA LYS A 59 6.53 11.12 -5.32
C LYS A 59 5.38 10.50 -6.12
N ARG A 60 5.15 9.20 -5.98
CA ARG A 60 4.03 8.49 -6.64
C ARG A 60 2.68 9.01 -6.17
N VAL A 61 2.47 9.12 -4.85
CA VAL A 61 1.23 9.67 -4.29
C VAL A 61 0.97 11.07 -4.82
N LYS A 62 1.96 11.98 -4.76
CA LYS A 62 1.85 13.35 -5.28
C LYS A 62 1.54 13.37 -6.78
N TYR A 63 2.13 12.48 -7.55
CA TYR A 63 1.90 12.37 -8.99
C TYR A 63 0.44 12.04 -9.32
N HIS A 64 -0.16 11.07 -8.64
CA HIS A 64 -1.56 10.70 -8.85
C HIS A 64 -2.50 11.74 -8.25
N LEU A 65 -2.20 12.23 -7.04
CA LEU A 65 -3.03 13.22 -6.35
C LEU A 65 -3.22 14.50 -7.18
N LYS A 66 -2.13 15.04 -7.76
CA LYS A 66 -2.22 16.21 -8.65
C LYS A 66 -3.16 15.99 -9.84
N ARG A 67 -3.22 14.78 -10.38
CA ARG A 67 -4.11 14.43 -11.50
C ARG A 67 -5.55 14.25 -11.10
N VAL A 68 -5.78 13.83 -9.87
CA VAL A 68 -7.13 13.63 -9.31
C VAL A 68 -7.74 14.96 -8.88
N LEU A 69 -6.96 15.80 -8.20
CA LEU A 69 -7.40 17.11 -7.71
C LEU A 69 -7.67 18.10 -8.84
N ARG A 70 -6.78 18.14 -9.85
CA ARG A 70 -6.85 19.15 -10.93
C ARG A 70 -7.04 20.56 -10.35
N GLU A 71 -8.21 21.18 -10.65
CA GLU A 71 -8.59 22.54 -10.22
C GLU A 71 -9.62 22.53 -9.08
N VAL A 72 -9.90 21.36 -8.50
CA VAL A 72 -10.88 21.26 -7.41
C VAL A 72 -10.30 21.82 -6.13
N LEU A 73 -10.97 22.81 -5.55
CA LEU A 73 -10.64 23.39 -4.26
C LEU A 73 -11.34 22.58 -3.15
N LEU A 74 -10.55 21.93 -2.33
CA LEU A 74 -11.02 21.23 -1.13
C LEU A 74 -10.77 22.08 0.11
N SER A 75 -11.64 21.97 1.11
CA SER A 75 -11.34 22.49 2.44
C SER A 75 -10.18 21.69 3.07
N HIS A 76 -9.61 22.20 4.15
CA HIS A 76 -8.53 21.50 4.88
C HIS A 76 -9.01 20.12 5.35
N GLU A 77 -10.22 20.03 5.89
CA GLU A 77 -10.82 18.79 6.42
C GLU A 77 -11.09 17.79 5.28
N GLU A 78 -11.61 18.26 4.16
CA GLU A 78 -11.85 17.43 2.97
C GLU A 78 -10.55 16.88 2.39
N PHE A 79 -9.54 17.73 2.32
CA PHE A 79 -8.22 17.32 1.83
C PHE A 79 -7.59 16.31 2.78
N ASN A 80 -7.69 16.52 4.10
CA ASN A 80 -7.19 15.58 5.09
C ASN A 80 -7.93 14.23 5.03
N THR A 81 -9.26 14.25 4.86
CA THR A 81 -10.07 13.05 4.67
C THR A 81 -9.61 12.28 3.42
N LEU A 82 -9.44 12.97 2.29
CA LEU A 82 -8.95 12.36 1.06
C LEU A 82 -7.55 11.75 1.23
N LEU A 83 -6.65 12.44 1.92
CA LEU A 83 -5.29 11.92 2.18
C LEU A 83 -5.31 10.66 3.05
N THR A 84 -6.15 10.61 4.09
CA THR A 84 -6.30 9.43 4.94
C THR A 84 -6.84 8.23 4.16
N GLU A 85 -7.81 8.46 3.29
CA GLU A 85 -8.34 7.40 2.42
C GLU A 85 -7.32 6.92 1.38
N ILE A 86 -6.49 7.82 0.84
CA ILE A 86 -5.38 7.48 -0.06
C ILE A 86 -4.31 6.69 0.69
N GLU A 87 -4.00 7.07 1.93
CA GLU A 87 -3.08 6.34 2.80
C GLU A 87 -3.54 4.90 3.00
N ALA A 88 -4.82 4.69 3.31
CA ALA A 88 -5.40 3.35 3.43
C ALA A 88 -5.25 2.55 2.13
N CYS A 89 -5.51 3.16 0.96
CA CYS A 89 -5.32 2.52 -0.34
C CYS A 89 -3.86 2.09 -0.55
N VAL A 90 -2.91 2.96 -0.29
CA VAL A 90 -1.48 2.68 -0.51
C VAL A 90 -0.95 1.63 0.46
N ASN A 91 -1.40 1.66 1.71
CA ASN A 91 -0.98 0.73 2.76
C ASN A 91 -1.70 -0.63 2.71
N SER A 92 -2.77 -0.75 1.91
CA SER A 92 -3.45 -2.03 1.65
C SER A 92 -2.71 -2.92 0.64
N ARG A 93 -1.64 -2.44 0.00
CA ARG A 93 -0.95 -3.22 -1.04
C ARG A 93 -0.42 -4.55 -0.51
N PRO A 94 -0.61 -5.65 -1.26
CA PRO A 94 -0.05 -6.93 -0.90
C PRO A 94 1.48 -6.92 -0.99
N LEU A 95 2.15 -7.45 0.02
CA LEU A 95 3.60 -7.56 0.08
C LEU A 95 4.07 -8.99 -0.20
N CYS A 96 3.46 -9.97 0.46
CA CYS A 96 3.72 -11.39 0.28
C CYS A 96 2.50 -12.21 0.70
N ASP A 97 2.51 -13.48 0.33
CA ASP A 97 1.53 -14.48 0.78
C ASP A 97 1.66 -14.64 2.31
N ASN A 98 0.54 -14.63 3.00
CA ASN A 98 0.42 -14.87 4.46
C ASN A 98 -0.47 -16.08 4.74
N SER A 99 -0.90 -16.82 3.73
CA SER A 99 -1.82 -17.93 3.87
C SER A 99 -1.13 -19.15 4.48
N GLY A 100 -1.58 -19.57 5.66
CA GLY A 100 -1.13 -20.80 6.32
C GLY A 100 -1.72 -22.08 5.70
N THR A 101 -2.73 -21.97 4.84
CA THR A 101 -3.46 -23.09 4.22
C THR A 101 -3.71 -22.86 2.73
N ALA A 102 -3.71 -23.95 1.96
CA ALA A 102 -3.86 -23.92 0.51
C ALA A 102 -5.20 -23.34 -0.01
N GLY A 103 -6.19 -23.12 0.85
CA GLY A 103 -7.50 -22.56 0.49
C GLY A 103 -7.66 -21.06 0.78
N ASP A 104 -6.72 -20.46 1.48
CA ASP A 104 -6.79 -19.08 1.94
C ASP A 104 -6.04 -18.15 0.99
N LEU A 105 -6.58 -16.96 0.76
CA LEU A 105 -5.99 -15.91 -0.08
C LEU A 105 -5.54 -14.71 0.77
N GLU A 106 -5.12 -14.95 1.99
CA GLU A 106 -4.59 -13.90 2.85
C GLU A 106 -3.20 -13.45 2.40
N VAL A 107 -3.00 -12.13 2.39
CA VAL A 107 -1.72 -11.52 2.06
C VAL A 107 -1.29 -10.58 3.17
N LEU A 108 0.00 -10.54 3.44
CA LEU A 108 0.59 -9.55 4.32
C LEU A 108 0.57 -8.18 3.62
N THR A 109 0.11 -7.16 4.33
CA THR A 109 0.07 -5.78 3.85
C THR A 109 0.78 -4.85 4.84
N LEU A 110 1.05 -3.60 4.44
CA LEU A 110 1.58 -2.61 5.38
C LEU A 110 0.61 -2.31 6.53
N GLY A 111 -0.70 -2.46 6.31
CA GLY A 111 -1.72 -2.33 7.35
C GLY A 111 -1.46 -3.21 8.55
N HIS A 112 -1.02 -4.44 8.35
CA HIS A 112 -0.70 -5.38 9.44
C HIS A 112 0.42 -4.86 10.36
N PHE A 113 1.38 -4.11 9.83
CA PHE A 113 2.46 -3.51 10.63
C PHE A 113 2.03 -2.22 11.35
N ILE A 114 0.96 -1.57 10.88
CA ILE A 114 0.50 -0.29 11.44
C ILE A 114 -0.59 -0.52 12.49
N VAL A 115 -1.60 -1.35 12.18
CA VAL A 115 -2.79 -1.55 13.01
C VAL A 115 -3.03 -3.01 13.41
N GLY A 116 -2.15 -3.95 13.00
CA GLY A 116 -2.25 -5.37 13.33
C GLY A 116 -3.18 -6.19 12.42
N GLU A 117 -3.88 -5.55 11.47
CA GLU A 117 -4.80 -6.21 10.53
C GLU A 117 -4.80 -5.53 9.16
N PRO A 118 -5.36 -6.16 8.10
CA PRO A 118 -5.47 -5.53 6.80
C PRO A 118 -6.40 -4.32 6.86
N LEU A 119 -6.00 -3.22 6.25
CA LEU A 119 -6.84 -2.03 6.15
C LEU A 119 -8.04 -2.34 5.26
N LYS A 120 -9.23 -2.11 5.81
CA LYS A 120 -10.52 -2.35 5.13
C LYS A 120 -11.09 -1.03 4.66
N SER A 121 -11.72 -1.01 3.49
CA SER A 121 -12.52 0.11 3.00
C SER A 121 -13.99 -0.29 3.01
N ILE A 122 -14.84 0.65 3.41
CA ILE A 122 -16.29 0.46 3.30
C ILE A 122 -16.62 0.46 1.80
N PRO A 123 -17.32 -0.57 1.28
CA PRO A 123 -17.78 -0.58 -0.10
C PRO A 123 -18.77 0.58 -0.33
N GLU A 124 -18.48 1.44 -1.26
CA GLU A 124 -19.33 2.53 -1.68
C GLU A 124 -19.70 2.37 -3.16
N PRO A 125 -20.93 2.71 -3.56
CA PRO A 125 -21.31 2.71 -4.96
C PRO A 125 -20.44 3.71 -5.75
N GLU A 126 -20.17 3.42 -6.99
CA GLU A 126 -19.43 4.34 -7.87
C GLU A 126 -20.15 5.68 -7.96
N GLY A 127 -19.45 6.75 -7.55
CA GLY A 127 -20.00 8.09 -7.47
C GLY A 127 -20.25 8.68 -8.86
N GLN A 128 -21.47 9.15 -9.07
CA GLN A 128 -21.82 10.00 -10.23
C GLN A 128 -21.60 11.46 -9.87
N GLY A 129 -21.01 12.18 -10.81
CA GLY A 129 -20.65 13.60 -10.88
C GLY A 129 -21.11 14.59 -9.81
N PHE A 130 -20.29 15.57 -9.60
CA PHE A 130 -20.28 16.59 -8.55
C PHE A 130 -21.20 17.80 -8.82
N ARG A 131 -22.10 18.16 -7.90
CA ARG A 131 -22.74 19.48 -7.76
C ARG A 131 -23.21 19.75 -6.32
N GLY A 132 -22.61 20.70 -5.65
CA GLY A 132 -23.13 21.78 -4.78
C GLY A 132 -23.55 21.53 -3.33
N ASN A 133 -23.76 20.33 -2.73
CA ASN A 133 -24.26 20.11 -1.37
C ASN A 133 -23.29 19.24 -0.54
N LEU A 134 -23.32 19.25 0.83
CA LEU A 134 -22.41 18.48 1.70
C LEU A 134 -22.37 16.99 1.34
N ARG A 135 -23.51 16.38 1.05
CA ARG A 135 -23.59 15.00 0.56
C ARG A 135 -22.86 14.84 -0.77
N GLN A 136 -22.93 15.83 -1.63
CA GLN A 136 -22.27 15.84 -2.92
C GLN A 136 -20.77 16.10 -2.78
N ARG A 137 -20.34 16.83 -1.75
CA ARG A 137 -18.91 17.01 -1.42
C ARG A 137 -18.29 15.70 -0.96
N TRP A 138 -18.98 14.92 -0.12
CA TRP A 138 -18.56 13.57 0.24
C TRP A 138 -18.46 12.65 -0.99
N GLN A 139 -19.49 12.67 -1.85
CA GLN A 139 -19.46 11.90 -3.10
C GLN A 139 -18.28 12.29 -4.00
N ALA A 140 -17.88 13.57 -4.01
CA ALA A 140 -16.72 14.04 -4.74
C ALA A 140 -15.42 13.46 -4.16
N ILE A 141 -15.26 13.45 -2.83
CA ILE A 141 -14.08 12.84 -2.16
C ILE A 141 -14.01 11.35 -2.50
N SER A 142 -15.14 10.64 -2.38
CA SER A 142 -15.22 9.21 -2.75
C SER A 142 -14.88 8.97 -4.22
N ALA A 143 -15.36 9.80 -5.14
CA ALA A 143 -15.02 9.71 -6.56
C ALA A 143 -13.51 9.99 -6.81
N MET A 144 -12.94 10.95 -6.10
CA MET A 144 -11.50 11.24 -6.15
C MET A 144 -10.68 10.06 -5.64
N ARG A 145 -11.07 9.45 -4.51
CA ARG A 145 -10.44 8.24 -3.97
C ARG A 145 -10.49 7.09 -4.97
N GLN A 146 -11.67 6.82 -5.55
CA GLN A 146 -11.84 5.76 -6.56
C GLN A 146 -10.99 6.03 -7.81
N HIS A 147 -10.89 7.28 -8.25
CA HIS A 147 -10.05 7.66 -9.38
C HIS A 147 -8.56 7.49 -9.07
N PHE A 148 -8.13 7.89 -7.85
CA PHE A 148 -6.77 7.64 -7.36
C PHE A 148 -6.47 6.14 -7.33
N TRP A 149 -7.36 5.34 -6.71
CA TRP A 149 -7.23 3.91 -6.57
C TRP A 149 -6.99 3.22 -7.90
N ARG A 150 -7.87 3.44 -8.89
CA ARG A 150 -7.75 2.82 -10.22
C ARG A 150 -6.40 3.10 -10.85
N ARG A 151 -5.98 4.36 -10.89
CA ARG A 151 -4.70 4.75 -11.49
C ARG A 151 -3.50 4.19 -10.76
N TRP A 152 -3.50 4.30 -9.44
CA TRP A 152 -2.39 3.84 -8.60
C TRP A 152 -2.29 2.32 -8.60
N ARG A 153 -3.40 1.61 -8.47
CA ARG A 153 -3.46 0.14 -8.53
C ARG A 153 -2.88 -0.38 -9.84
N ASP A 154 -3.33 0.16 -10.96
CA ASP A 154 -2.90 -0.29 -12.29
C ASP A 154 -1.39 -0.03 -12.48
N GLU A 155 -0.87 1.14 -12.06
CA GLU A 155 0.57 1.41 -12.10
C GLU A 155 1.35 0.50 -11.15
N TYR A 156 0.82 0.23 -9.96
CA TYR A 156 1.44 -0.68 -9.01
C TYR A 156 1.54 -2.09 -9.57
N LEU A 157 0.46 -2.64 -10.09
CA LEU A 157 0.44 -3.97 -10.68
C LEU A 157 1.40 -4.09 -11.88
N VAL A 158 1.44 -3.08 -12.75
CA VAL A 158 2.43 -3.03 -13.84
C VAL A 158 3.86 -2.97 -13.28
N SER A 159 4.09 -2.30 -12.14
CA SER A 159 5.41 -2.24 -11.53
C SER A 159 5.88 -3.57 -10.92
N LEU A 160 4.94 -4.43 -10.55
CA LEU A 160 5.25 -5.80 -10.08
C LEU A 160 5.66 -6.72 -11.22
N GLN A 161 5.23 -6.42 -12.45
CA GLN A 161 5.67 -7.13 -13.64
C GLN A 161 7.14 -6.79 -13.92
N ARG A 162 8.03 -7.67 -13.50
CA ARG A 162 9.47 -7.49 -13.70
C ARG A 162 9.80 -7.56 -15.19
N ARG A 163 9.89 -6.41 -15.84
CA ARG A 163 10.57 -6.30 -17.13
C ARG A 163 12.07 -6.44 -16.91
N THR A 164 12.55 -7.64 -16.68
CA THR A 164 13.99 -7.91 -16.68
C THR A 164 14.46 -7.82 -18.12
N LYS A 165 15.18 -6.76 -18.47
CA LYS A 165 16.06 -6.79 -19.63
C LYS A 165 16.99 -7.99 -19.44
N TRP A 166 16.80 -9.03 -20.20
CA TRP A 166 17.63 -10.18 -20.64
C TRP A 166 18.77 -10.74 -19.73
N PHE A 167 19.15 -10.11 -18.62
CA PHE A 167 20.37 -10.42 -17.88
C PHE A 167 20.22 -11.08 -16.50
N ARG A 168 18.99 -11.29 -16.00
CA ARG A 168 18.80 -12.02 -14.75
C ARG A 168 17.71 -13.08 -14.91
N TYR A 169 18.05 -14.31 -14.58
CA TYR A 169 17.06 -15.37 -14.40
C TYR A 169 16.09 -14.95 -13.29
N SER A 170 14.84 -14.81 -13.66
CA SER A 170 13.73 -14.61 -12.73
C SER A 170 13.18 -16.00 -12.41
N ARG A 171 12.87 -16.23 -11.13
CA ARG A 171 12.14 -17.43 -10.71
C ARG A 171 10.85 -17.53 -11.54
N ASN A 172 10.54 -18.71 -12.07
CA ASN A 172 9.23 -18.99 -12.64
C ASN A 172 8.16 -18.88 -11.54
N VAL A 173 6.94 -18.55 -11.95
CA VAL A 173 5.76 -18.71 -11.09
C VAL A 173 5.57 -20.19 -10.83
N GLU A 174 5.26 -20.55 -9.60
CA GLU A 174 5.05 -21.93 -9.15
C GLU A 174 3.59 -22.17 -8.76
N GLU A 175 3.16 -23.42 -8.83
CA GLU A 175 1.85 -23.82 -8.32
C GLU A 175 1.76 -23.57 -6.81
N GLY A 176 0.67 -22.93 -6.38
CA GLY A 176 0.49 -22.45 -5.00
C GLY A 176 0.77 -20.97 -4.80
N ASP A 177 1.51 -20.31 -5.69
CA ASP A 177 1.77 -18.87 -5.57
C ASP A 177 0.46 -18.06 -5.55
N VAL A 178 0.38 -17.03 -4.68
CA VAL A 178 -0.73 -16.08 -4.65
C VAL A 178 -0.33 -14.83 -5.42
N VAL A 179 -1.16 -14.45 -6.39
CA VAL A 179 -0.89 -13.34 -7.30
C VAL A 179 -2.08 -12.37 -7.37
N PRO A 180 -1.83 -11.06 -7.46
CA PRO A 180 -2.89 -10.08 -7.72
C PRO A 180 -3.30 -10.11 -9.21
N VAL A 181 -4.62 -10.06 -9.47
CA VAL A 181 -5.19 -10.08 -10.83
C VAL A 181 -5.45 -8.66 -11.31
N LEU A 182 -4.93 -8.32 -12.51
CA LEU A 182 -5.00 -6.97 -13.05
C LEU A 182 -6.38 -6.59 -13.62
N ASN A 183 -7.07 -7.53 -14.26
CA ASN A 183 -8.20 -7.22 -15.14
C ASN A 183 -9.57 -7.14 -14.45
N GLU A 184 -9.64 -7.31 -13.13
CA GLU A 184 -10.90 -7.21 -12.41
C GLU A 184 -11.01 -5.85 -11.68
N PRO A 185 -12.08 -5.09 -11.95
CA PRO A 185 -12.35 -3.87 -11.19
C PRO A 185 -12.62 -4.23 -9.72
N SER A 186 -11.91 -3.58 -8.82
CA SER A 186 -12.07 -3.79 -7.38
C SER A 186 -12.26 -2.45 -6.65
N PRO A 187 -13.07 -2.42 -5.58
CA PRO A 187 -13.21 -1.24 -4.74
C PRO A 187 -11.86 -0.82 -4.14
N PRO A 188 -11.72 0.44 -3.70
CA PRO A 188 -10.51 0.91 -3.04
C PRO A 188 -10.08 0.02 -1.88
N ALA A 189 -8.78 -0.19 -1.73
CA ALA A 189 -8.14 -1.04 -0.74
C ALA A 189 -8.50 -2.54 -0.82
N LYS A 190 -9.29 -2.99 -1.80
CA LYS A 190 -9.60 -4.40 -2.03
C LYS A 190 -8.85 -4.91 -3.25
N TRP A 191 -7.96 -5.85 -3.05
CA TRP A 191 -7.19 -6.51 -4.09
C TRP A 191 -7.86 -7.80 -4.54
N THR A 192 -8.01 -7.99 -5.84
CA THR A 192 -8.43 -9.29 -6.38
C THR A 192 -7.21 -10.19 -6.42
N LEU A 193 -7.23 -11.23 -5.61
CA LEU A 193 -6.15 -12.20 -5.50
C LEU A 193 -6.59 -13.53 -6.09
N ALA A 194 -5.63 -14.27 -6.64
CA ALA A 194 -5.84 -15.62 -7.15
C ALA A 194 -4.65 -16.51 -6.80
N ARG A 195 -4.92 -17.81 -6.68
CA ARG A 195 -3.87 -18.83 -6.48
C ARG A 195 -3.57 -19.52 -7.79
N VAL A 196 -2.30 -19.71 -8.07
CA VAL A 196 -1.84 -20.50 -9.21
C VAL A 196 -2.11 -21.98 -8.93
N ILE A 197 -2.96 -22.61 -9.73
CA ILE A 197 -3.29 -24.04 -9.59
C ILE A 197 -2.57 -24.90 -10.63
N LYS A 198 -2.15 -24.30 -11.75
CA LYS A 198 -1.39 -25.01 -12.78
C LYS A 198 -0.48 -24.07 -13.56
N CYS A 199 0.75 -24.49 -13.75
CA CYS A 199 1.73 -23.81 -14.59
C CYS A 199 1.85 -24.51 -15.95
N HIS A 200 1.72 -23.75 -17.04
CA HIS A 200 1.93 -24.26 -18.40
C HIS A 200 3.32 -23.88 -18.87
N HIS A 201 4.19 -24.88 -18.96
CA HIS A 201 5.58 -24.69 -19.39
C HIS A 201 5.67 -24.59 -20.90
N GLY A 202 6.41 -23.60 -21.40
CA GLY A 202 6.81 -23.53 -22.79
C GLY A 202 7.92 -24.54 -23.12
N THR A 203 8.22 -24.69 -24.42
CA THR A 203 9.32 -25.56 -24.88
C THR A 203 10.70 -25.15 -24.34
N ASP A 204 10.84 -23.91 -23.89
CA ASP A 204 12.04 -23.33 -23.28
C ASP A 204 12.06 -23.47 -21.73
N GLY A 205 11.12 -24.21 -21.14
CA GLY A 205 10.98 -24.40 -19.70
C GLY A 205 10.43 -23.17 -18.94
N ARG A 206 10.07 -22.08 -19.63
CA ARG A 206 9.50 -20.88 -19.01
C ARG A 206 8.00 -20.98 -18.90
N VAL A 207 7.47 -20.53 -17.77
CA VAL A 207 6.03 -20.41 -17.53
C VAL A 207 5.56 -19.06 -18.05
N ARG A 208 4.72 -19.09 -19.09
CA ARG A 208 4.07 -17.89 -19.67
C ARG A 208 2.56 -17.90 -19.53
N VAL A 209 1.99 -19.06 -19.29
CA VAL A 209 0.55 -19.23 -19.11
C VAL A 209 0.34 -19.95 -17.79
N VAL A 210 -0.61 -19.46 -17.00
CA VAL A 210 -0.99 -20.06 -15.73
C VAL A 210 -2.50 -20.20 -15.65
N THR A 211 -2.97 -21.26 -14.97
CA THR A 211 -4.35 -21.38 -14.54
C THR A 211 -4.44 -20.91 -13.11
N LEU A 212 -5.31 -19.93 -12.88
CA LEU A 212 -5.53 -19.29 -11.60
C LEU A 212 -6.89 -19.71 -11.03
N LYS A 213 -6.93 -19.95 -9.73
CA LYS A 213 -8.18 -20.11 -8.97
C LYS A 213 -8.51 -18.79 -8.28
N THR A 214 -9.67 -18.22 -8.65
CA THR A 214 -10.25 -17.05 -7.98
C THR A 214 -11.46 -17.46 -7.15
N PRO A 215 -12.02 -16.60 -6.28
CA PRO A 215 -13.29 -16.84 -5.59
C PRO A 215 -14.48 -17.07 -6.55
N HIS A 216 -14.38 -16.59 -7.79
CA HIS A 216 -15.44 -16.64 -8.79
C HIS A 216 -15.28 -17.76 -9.82
N GLY A 217 -14.17 -18.52 -9.79
CA GLY A 217 -13.89 -19.60 -10.72
C GLY A 217 -12.43 -19.66 -11.16
N GLU A 218 -12.17 -20.46 -12.18
CA GLU A 218 -10.84 -20.63 -12.75
C GLU A 218 -10.64 -19.70 -13.94
N LEU A 219 -9.46 -19.11 -14.03
CA LEU A 219 -9.05 -18.22 -15.13
C LEU A 219 -7.72 -18.69 -15.69
N ILE A 220 -7.59 -18.67 -17.02
CA ILE A 220 -6.29 -18.88 -17.71
C ILE A 220 -5.76 -17.53 -18.12
N ILE A 221 -4.56 -17.18 -17.66
CA ILE A 221 -3.95 -15.89 -17.92
C ILE A 221 -2.56 -16.07 -18.52
N LEU A 222 -2.25 -15.22 -19.51
CA LEU A 222 -0.91 -15.07 -20.06
C LEU A 222 -0.12 -14.15 -19.14
N LEU A 223 1.03 -14.62 -18.67
CA LEU A 223 2.00 -13.79 -17.95
C LEU A 223 2.75 -12.90 -18.94
N PRO A 224 3.02 -11.63 -18.59
CA PRO A 224 3.70 -10.68 -19.45
C PRO A 224 5.18 -10.98 -19.66
#